data_7bde2d910466dbb46d21cc380c7e7b3c
#
_entry.id   7bde2d910466dbb46d21cc380c7e7b3c
#
_cell.length_a   1.000
_cell.length_b   1.000
_cell.length_c   1.000
_cell.angle_alpha   90.00
_cell.angle_beta   90.00
_cell.angle_gamma   90.00
#
_symmetry.space_group_name_H-M   'P 1'
#
loop_
_entity.id
_entity.type
_entity.pdbx_description
1 polymer ?
#
loop_
_entity_poly.entity_id
_entity_poly.type
_entity_poly.pdbx_seq_one_letter_code
_entity_poly.pdbx_strand_id
1 'polypeptide(L)'
;MKIKVLFAALLIWNLCTSSFGFNNASANNTIRIGLKRRTLDIHSIKAARIYAKHHHKDLNMNLGALRDEIVYVKNYMDVQYFAEIGIGSPPQHFAVVFDTASSNLWVPSSKCIFSIACYLHSKYRSRLSTTYTKIGNPSKIPFGTRSVRGLFSQDNVKVGSSVINQQVFTEVTREGFFTFLSARYDGVLGLGFQDVAAERVTPVWYNMLLQRIVTQPIFSLWLNRNPKSRLGGEILFGGVDSTHFRGQHTYVPVAQNGYWEIEIGDVVIGNNSTGLCKGGCPAIVDTGTSFLAGPTTILTQINHAIGAEGFVSKECKTVFSNYGNMIWENLVSGLQPERICHRIGICTRNGTFDVSHVEEKMVARSSKLEKLPNDESGLCSFCEMTVFWMQVELRKETTKEKAFEYVNQLCEKLPDPRGKSYINCDVFSLPHITITIGNKPFPLSPDQYVIRVEDNHDTRCLSGFTALDVHPRRPLWVLGDVFLRAYHTVFDFGNLQLGFAESA
;
A
#
# COMPACT_ATOMS: atom_id res chain seq x y z
N MET A 1 -76.71 4.52 -18.11
CA MET A 1 -75.86 3.73 -18.96
C MET A 1 -74.31 4.15 -18.90
N LYS A 2 -74.03 5.40 -18.45
CA LYS A 2 -72.67 5.90 -18.41
C LYS A 2 -71.82 5.48 -17.15
N ILE A 3 -72.45 5.08 -16.06
CA ILE A 3 -71.72 4.68 -14.79
C ILE A 3 -71.24 3.24 -14.84
N LYS A 4 -71.91 2.33 -15.53
CA LYS A 4 -71.47 0.92 -15.65
C LYS A 4 -70.22 0.74 -16.54
N VAL A 5 -70.00 1.65 -17.50
CA VAL A 5 -68.77 1.60 -18.37
C VAL A 5 -67.54 2.11 -17.64
N LEU A 6 -67.71 3.06 -16.69
CA LEU A 6 -66.57 3.53 -15.89
C LEU A 6 -66.03 2.49 -14.91
N PHE A 7 -66.92 1.67 -14.31
CA PHE A 7 -66.52 0.58 -13.39
C PHE A 7 -65.81 -0.57 -14.13
N ALA A 8 -66.26 -0.88 -15.37
CA ALA A 8 -65.62 -1.90 -16.19
C ALA A 8 -64.20 -1.48 -16.64
N ALA A 9 -63.98 -0.18 -16.96
CA ALA A 9 -62.68 0.36 -17.33
C ALA A 9 -61.70 0.40 -16.15
N LEU A 10 -62.15 0.68 -14.92
CA LEU A 10 -61.34 0.67 -13.71
C LEU A 10 -60.96 -0.74 -13.27
N LEU A 11 -61.85 -1.76 -13.47
CA LEU A 11 -61.52 -3.16 -13.20
C LEU A 11 -60.54 -3.75 -14.22
N ILE A 12 -60.62 -3.37 -15.49
CA ILE A 12 -59.67 -3.78 -16.52
C ILE A 12 -58.27 -3.13 -16.28
N TRP A 13 -58.24 -1.87 -15.79
CA TRP A 13 -56.99 -1.20 -15.43
C TRP A 13 -56.31 -1.85 -14.23
N ASN A 14 -57.07 -2.24 -13.19
CA ASN A 14 -56.51 -2.96 -12.04
C ASN A 14 -56.11 -4.42 -12.36
N LEU A 15 -56.73 -5.07 -13.34
CA LEU A 15 -56.32 -6.40 -13.80
C LEU A 15 -55.09 -6.38 -14.75
N CYS A 16 -54.87 -5.28 -15.49
CA CYS A 16 -53.65 -5.10 -16.29
C CYS A 16 -52.43 -4.66 -15.47
N THR A 17 -52.63 -3.97 -14.33
CA THR A 17 -51.50 -3.59 -13.46
C THR A 17 -51.02 -4.70 -12.53
N SER A 18 -51.80 -5.75 -12.31
CA SER A 18 -51.41 -6.90 -11.49
C SER A 18 -50.70 -8.04 -12.24
N SER A 19 -50.50 -7.92 -13.57
CA SER A 19 -49.84 -8.95 -14.38
C SER A 19 -48.46 -8.58 -14.90
N PHE A 20 -47.96 -7.40 -14.58
CA PHE A 20 -46.56 -7.06 -14.77
C PHE A 20 -45.81 -7.14 -13.43
N GLY A 21 -45.76 -8.31 -12.84
CA GLY A 21 -44.69 -8.69 -11.95
C GLY A 21 -43.41 -8.69 -12.78
N PHE A 22 -42.76 -7.52 -12.87
CA PHE A 22 -41.34 -7.49 -13.19
C PHE A 22 -40.59 -8.24 -12.08
N ASN A 23 -40.53 -9.55 -12.22
CA ASN A 23 -39.41 -10.33 -11.64
C ASN A 23 -38.12 -9.87 -12.34
N ASN A 24 -37.72 -8.63 -12.10
CA ASN A 24 -36.36 -8.20 -12.23
C ASN A 24 -35.59 -8.76 -10.99
N ALA A 25 -35.46 -10.06 -10.89
CA ALA A 25 -34.26 -10.63 -10.43
C ALA A 25 -33.21 -10.27 -11.51
N SER A 26 -32.63 -9.06 -11.44
CA SER A 26 -31.42 -8.76 -12.17
C SER A 26 -30.42 -9.83 -11.65
N ALA A 27 -30.15 -10.83 -12.48
CA ALA A 27 -29.06 -11.74 -12.21
C ALA A 27 -27.84 -10.83 -12.03
N ASN A 28 -27.39 -10.67 -10.80
CA ASN A 28 -26.19 -9.89 -10.51
C ASN A 28 -25.06 -10.61 -11.25
N ASN A 29 -24.65 -10.05 -12.40
CA ASN A 29 -23.54 -10.59 -13.15
C ASN A 29 -22.29 -10.37 -12.31
N THR A 30 -21.83 -11.41 -11.65
CA THR A 30 -20.61 -11.40 -10.86
C THR A 30 -19.51 -12.20 -11.55
N ILE A 31 -18.26 -11.75 -11.43
CA ILE A 31 -17.09 -12.46 -11.93
C ILE A 31 -16.22 -12.84 -10.74
N ARG A 32 -16.00 -14.11 -10.56
CA ARG A 32 -15.20 -14.68 -9.47
C ARG A 32 -13.82 -15.09 -9.98
N ILE A 33 -12.76 -14.60 -9.33
CA ILE A 33 -11.37 -14.89 -9.67
C ILE A 33 -10.67 -15.49 -8.46
N GLY A 34 -10.34 -16.77 -8.55
CA GLY A 34 -9.51 -17.42 -7.53
C GLY A 34 -8.05 -16.98 -7.63
N LEU A 35 -7.50 -16.49 -6.52
CA LEU A 35 -6.11 -16.06 -6.43
C LEU A 35 -5.21 -17.23 -6.06
N LYS A 36 -4.09 -17.38 -6.76
CA LYS A 36 -2.99 -18.26 -6.37
C LYS A 36 -2.11 -17.55 -5.37
N ARG A 37 -1.65 -18.24 -4.32
CA ARG A 37 -0.72 -17.71 -3.33
C ARG A 37 0.68 -18.25 -3.57
N ARG A 38 1.67 -17.36 -3.54
CA ARG A 38 3.09 -17.72 -3.45
C ARG A 38 3.56 -17.61 -2.00
N THR A 39 4.27 -18.61 -1.51
CA THR A 39 5.03 -18.47 -0.25
C THR A 39 6.23 -17.57 -0.47
N LEU A 40 6.47 -16.67 0.49
CA LEU A 40 7.71 -15.89 0.52
C LEU A 40 8.88 -16.84 0.79
N ASP A 41 9.92 -16.76 -0.05
CA ASP A 41 11.16 -17.49 0.16
C ASP A 41 12.31 -16.52 0.51
N ILE A 42 13.30 -17.02 1.26
CA ILE A 42 14.44 -16.23 1.74
C ILE A 42 15.30 -15.71 0.59
N HIS A 43 15.36 -16.42 -0.55
CA HIS A 43 16.15 -15.99 -1.70
C HIS A 43 15.55 -14.76 -2.36
N SER A 44 14.22 -14.69 -2.50
CA SER A 44 13.51 -13.50 -2.98
C SER A 44 13.75 -12.32 -2.04
N ILE A 45 13.70 -12.53 -0.72
CA ILE A 45 13.95 -11.49 0.29
C ILE A 45 15.43 -11.02 0.22
N LYS A 46 16.40 -11.93 0.09
CA LYS A 46 17.81 -11.58 -0.06
C LYS A 46 18.07 -10.82 -1.36
N ALA A 47 17.43 -11.22 -2.47
CA ALA A 47 17.53 -10.52 -3.75
C ALA A 47 16.97 -9.09 -3.63
N ALA A 48 15.83 -8.91 -2.95
CA ALA A 48 15.26 -7.59 -2.66
C ALA A 48 16.23 -6.71 -1.84
N ARG A 49 16.91 -7.27 -0.84
CA ARG A 49 17.91 -6.56 -0.03
C ARG A 49 19.13 -6.12 -0.83
N ILE A 50 19.65 -7.01 -1.68
CA ILE A 50 20.80 -6.69 -2.54
C ILE A 50 20.43 -5.56 -3.50
N TYR A 51 19.23 -5.62 -4.07
CA TYR A 51 18.71 -4.59 -4.95
C TYR A 51 18.58 -3.23 -4.24
N ALA A 52 17.94 -3.20 -3.07
CA ALA A 52 17.80 -1.98 -2.26
C ALA A 52 19.16 -1.37 -1.91
N LYS A 53 20.16 -2.19 -1.54
CA LYS A 53 21.50 -1.74 -1.19
C LYS A 53 22.24 -1.04 -2.35
N HIS A 54 22.06 -1.50 -3.59
CA HIS A 54 22.71 -0.92 -4.76
C HIS A 54 22.04 0.37 -5.27
N HIS A 55 20.75 0.60 -4.95
CA HIS A 55 19.96 1.71 -5.50
C HIS A 55 19.68 2.83 -4.48
N HIS A 56 20.08 2.68 -3.22
CA HIS A 56 19.93 3.73 -2.20
C HIS A 56 20.70 5.03 -2.53
N LYS A 57 21.74 4.97 -3.37
CA LYS A 57 22.48 6.15 -3.84
C LYS A 57 21.74 6.98 -4.89
N ASP A 58 20.83 6.35 -5.65
CA ASP A 58 20.08 7.03 -6.72
C ASP A 58 18.82 7.74 -6.21
N LEU A 59 18.35 7.42 -5.00
CA LEU A 59 17.15 7.99 -4.38
C LEU A 59 17.33 9.46 -3.94
N ASN A 60 18.54 9.88 -3.69
CA ASN A 60 18.85 11.25 -3.23
C ASN A 60 18.89 12.30 -4.35
N MET A 61 18.69 11.97 -5.62
CA MET A 61 18.97 12.89 -6.72
C MET A 61 17.77 13.45 -7.51
N ASN A 62 16.50 13.09 -7.22
CA ASN A 62 15.37 13.63 -7.97
C ASN A 62 14.10 13.85 -7.13
N LEU A 63 14.08 14.89 -6.33
CA LEU A 63 12.94 15.32 -5.49
C LEU A 63 11.90 16.19 -6.21
N GLY A 64 11.74 16.07 -7.53
CA GLY A 64 10.98 17.03 -8.33
C GLY A 64 9.56 16.67 -8.79
N ALA A 65 9.05 15.44 -8.59
CA ALA A 65 7.75 15.03 -9.15
C ALA A 65 6.85 14.33 -8.12
N LEU A 66 6.02 15.12 -7.44
CA LEU A 66 5.15 14.75 -6.30
C LEU A 66 4.09 13.65 -6.54
N ARG A 67 3.85 13.20 -7.78
CA ARG A 67 2.92 12.11 -8.10
C ARG A 67 3.59 10.74 -8.22
N ASP A 68 4.87 10.71 -8.50
CA ASP A 68 5.63 9.47 -8.74
C ASP A 68 6.09 8.79 -7.44
N GLU A 69 6.07 9.48 -6.29
CA GLU A 69 6.67 9.02 -5.02
C GLU A 69 5.95 7.81 -4.40
N ILE A 70 4.63 7.73 -4.49
CA ILE A 70 3.87 6.60 -3.93
C ILE A 70 4.20 5.29 -4.64
N VAL A 71 4.51 5.36 -5.94
CA VAL A 71 4.89 4.19 -6.74
C VAL A 71 6.29 3.67 -6.38
N TYR A 72 7.20 4.56 -5.88
CA TYR A 72 8.56 4.17 -5.49
C TYR A 72 8.61 3.22 -4.29
N VAL A 73 7.56 3.18 -3.49
CA VAL A 73 7.48 2.36 -2.27
C VAL A 73 7.09 0.92 -2.55
N LYS A 74 6.49 0.63 -3.71
CA LYS A 74 6.03 -0.71 -4.04
C LYS A 74 7.18 -1.67 -4.25
N ASN A 75 7.33 -2.61 -3.33
CA ASN A 75 8.23 -3.74 -3.49
C ASN A 75 7.49 -4.93 -4.11
N TYR A 76 7.29 -4.90 -5.41
CA TYR A 76 6.63 -5.98 -6.16
C TYR A 76 7.33 -7.35 -6.10
N MET A 77 8.54 -7.43 -5.54
CA MET A 77 9.26 -8.70 -5.35
C MET A 77 8.62 -9.56 -4.26
N ASP A 78 7.81 -8.96 -3.40
CA ASP A 78 7.15 -9.62 -2.28
C ASP A 78 5.68 -9.96 -2.55
N VAL A 79 5.14 -9.60 -3.72
CA VAL A 79 3.73 -9.90 -4.07
C VAL A 79 3.45 -11.40 -3.97
N GLN A 80 2.43 -11.72 -3.18
CA GLN A 80 2.08 -13.11 -2.89
C GLN A 80 0.88 -13.61 -3.69
N TYR A 81 0.01 -12.72 -4.17
CA TYR A 81 -1.27 -13.11 -4.78
C TYR A 81 -1.35 -12.68 -6.23
N PHE A 82 -1.69 -13.63 -7.10
CA PHE A 82 -1.86 -13.40 -8.54
C PHE A 82 -2.91 -14.34 -9.11
N ALA A 83 -3.47 -14.01 -10.26
CA ALA A 83 -4.36 -14.89 -11.00
C ALA A 83 -4.06 -14.84 -12.51
N GLU A 84 -4.70 -15.74 -13.25
CA GLU A 84 -4.51 -15.84 -14.69
C GLU A 84 -5.58 -15.02 -15.43
N ILE A 85 -5.14 -14.29 -16.44
CA ILE A 85 -5.99 -13.64 -17.44
C ILE A 85 -5.61 -14.10 -18.85
N GLY A 86 -6.51 -13.88 -19.81
CA GLY A 86 -6.21 -14.10 -21.23
C GLY A 86 -6.21 -12.80 -22.02
N ILE A 87 -5.29 -12.61 -22.96
CA ILE A 87 -5.28 -11.44 -23.87
C ILE A 87 -5.27 -11.94 -25.30
N GLY A 88 -6.19 -11.42 -26.14
CA GLY A 88 -6.31 -11.75 -27.54
C GLY A 88 -7.33 -12.84 -27.87
N SER A 89 -7.48 -13.10 -29.16
CA SER A 89 -8.36 -14.14 -29.72
C SER A 89 -7.60 -14.98 -30.75
N PRO A 90 -7.21 -16.24 -30.43
CA PRO A 90 -7.45 -16.95 -29.18
C PRO A 90 -6.68 -16.34 -27.99
N PRO A 91 -7.15 -16.55 -26.73
CA PRO A 91 -6.54 -15.95 -25.56
C PRO A 91 -5.13 -16.49 -25.30
N GLN A 92 -4.17 -15.60 -25.09
CA GLN A 92 -2.84 -15.89 -24.61
C GLN A 92 -2.85 -15.66 -23.08
N HIS A 93 -2.34 -16.61 -22.30
CA HIS A 93 -2.48 -16.64 -20.83
C HIS A 93 -1.30 -15.95 -20.14
N PHE A 94 -1.64 -15.13 -19.13
CA PHE A 94 -0.69 -14.37 -18.31
C PHE A 94 -1.07 -14.47 -16.85
N ALA A 95 -0.10 -14.75 -15.98
CA ALA A 95 -0.24 -14.59 -14.56
C ALA A 95 -0.06 -13.12 -14.21
N VAL A 96 -1.07 -12.47 -13.62
CA VAL A 96 -1.03 -11.04 -13.28
C VAL A 96 -1.39 -10.79 -11.83
N VAL A 97 -0.79 -9.74 -11.27
CA VAL A 97 -1.19 -9.17 -9.98
C VAL A 97 -2.39 -8.27 -10.20
N PHE A 98 -3.42 -8.40 -9.37
CA PHE A 98 -4.54 -7.48 -9.31
C PHE A 98 -4.20 -6.38 -8.29
N ASP A 99 -3.93 -5.17 -8.76
CA ASP A 99 -3.28 -4.11 -8.00
C ASP A 99 -4.16 -2.87 -7.85
N THR A 100 -4.66 -2.59 -6.65
CA THR A 100 -5.53 -1.44 -6.37
C THR A 100 -4.80 -0.10 -6.29
N ALA A 101 -3.48 -0.10 -6.23
CA ALA A 101 -2.69 1.14 -6.22
C ALA A 101 -2.05 1.47 -7.57
N SER A 102 -2.42 0.75 -8.64
CA SER A 102 -2.15 1.13 -10.03
C SER A 102 -3.38 0.91 -10.91
N SER A 103 -3.37 1.46 -12.14
CA SER A 103 -4.58 1.52 -12.98
C SER A 103 -4.38 0.98 -14.40
N ASN A 104 -3.16 0.63 -14.76
CA ASN A 104 -2.85 0.11 -16.09
C ASN A 104 -2.83 -1.42 -16.12
N LEU A 105 -3.30 -2.01 -17.22
CA LEU A 105 -2.98 -3.38 -17.59
C LEU A 105 -1.68 -3.37 -18.42
N TRP A 106 -0.72 -4.20 -18.02
CA TRP A 106 0.51 -4.38 -18.79
C TRP A 106 1.06 -5.80 -18.68
N VAL A 107 1.65 -6.29 -19.76
CA VAL A 107 2.31 -7.61 -19.86
C VAL A 107 3.55 -7.50 -20.77
N PRO A 108 4.55 -8.41 -20.67
CA PRO A 108 5.70 -8.44 -21.54
C PRO A 108 5.28 -8.67 -23.00
N SER A 109 5.93 -7.96 -23.92
CA SER A 109 5.75 -8.12 -25.35
C SER A 109 6.76 -9.11 -25.94
N SER A 110 6.39 -9.79 -27.02
CA SER A 110 7.33 -10.54 -27.84
C SER A 110 8.42 -9.64 -28.49
N LYS A 111 8.20 -8.32 -28.49
CA LYS A 111 9.17 -7.31 -28.94
C LYS A 111 10.22 -6.98 -27.86
N CYS A 112 10.07 -7.49 -26.63
CA CYS A 112 11.06 -7.37 -25.54
C CYS A 112 12.19 -8.37 -25.76
N ILE A 113 13.22 -7.98 -26.51
CA ILE A 113 14.33 -8.85 -26.92
C ILE A 113 15.65 -8.57 -26.16
N PHE A 114 15.77 -7.41 -25.52
CA PHE A 114 17.00 -6.99 -24.84
C PHE A 114 16.94 -7.06 -23.30
N SER A 115 15.87 -7.63 -22.73
CA SER A 115 15.71 -7.80 -21.28
C SER A 115 15.69 -9.27 -20.91
N ILE A 116 16.62 -9.71 -20.06
CA ILE A 116 16.65 -11.09 -19.54
C ILE A 116 15.36 -11.42 -18.80
N ALA A 117 14.80 -10.47 -18.07
CA ALA A 117 13.53 -10.63 -17.38
C ALA A 117 12.41 -11.06 -18.32
N CYS A 118 12.32 -10.46 -19.52
CA CYS A 118 11.32 -10.85 -20.51
C CYS A 118 11.47 -12.29 -21.04
N TYR A 119 12.63 -12.92 -20.89
CA TYR A 119 12.79 -14.33 -21.33
C TYR A 119 12.23 -15.34 -20.31
N LEU A 120 12.07 -14.92 -19.07
CA LEU A 120 11.56 -15.76 -17.99
C LEU A 120 10.04 -15.71 -17.85
N HIS A 121 9.37 -14.82 -18.57
CA HIS A 121 7.94 -14.58 -18.48
C HIS A 121 7.22 -14.85 -19.80
N SER A 122 5.90 -15.10 -19.71
CA SER A 122 5.00 -15.20 -20.86
C SER A 122 5.01 -13.88 -21.62
N LYS A 123 5.07 -13.94 -22.96
CA LYS A 123 5.12 -12.75 -23.82
C LYS A 123 3.90 -12.69 -24.73
N TYR A 124 3.26 -11.54 -24.77
CA TYR A 124 2.17 -11.27 -25.69
C TYR A 124 2.68 -11.20 -27.14
N ARG A 125 2.02 -11.91 -28.03
CA ARG A 125 2.33 -12.01 -29.46
C ARG A 125 1.15 -11.47 -30.24
N SER A 126 1.21 -10.19 -30.63
CA SER A 126 0.14 -9.51 -31.36
C SER A 126 -0.27 -10.22 -32.68
N ARG A 127 0.67 -10.87 -33.34
CA ARG A 127 0.42 -11.62 -34.58
C ARG A 127 -0.45 -12.87 -34.39
N LEU A 128 -0.62 -13.34 -33.17
CA LEU A 128 -1.43 -14.52 -32.86
C LEU A 128 -2.86 -14.16 -32.46
N SER A 129 -3.22 -12.88 -32.39
CA SER A 129 -4.56 -12.42 -32.05
C SER A 129 -5.26 -11.82 -33.23
N THR A 130 -6.47 -12.32 -33.52
CA THR A 130 -7.35 -11.80 -34.60
C THR A 130 -8.07 -10.51 -34.21
N THR A 131 -8.12 -10.19 -32.89
CA THR A 131 -8.78 -8.99 -32.33
C THR A 131 -7.81 -7.87 -31.98
N TYR A 132 -6.50 -8.09 -32.25
CA TYR A 132 -5.46 -7.10 -32.00
C TYR A 132 -5.63 -5.84 -32.82
N THR A 133 -5.53 -4.69 -32.17
CA THR A 133 -5.47 -3.37 -32.82
C THR A 133 -4.22 -2.63 -32.33
N LYS A 134 -3.42 -2.18 -33.30
CA LYS A 134 -2.20 -1.40 -32.98
C LYS A 134 -2.58 0.05 -32.66
N ILE A 135 -2.23 0.53 -31.45
CA ILE A 135 -2.23 1.96 -31.10
C ILE A 135 -0.84 2.55 -31.38
N GLY A 136 0.20 1.97 -30.78
CA GLY A 136 1.60 2.29 -31.06
C GLY A 136 2.16 3.49 -30.30
N ASN A 137 1.36 4.24 -29.56
CA ASN A 137 1.83 5.34 -28.72
C ASN A 137 2.76 4.81 -27.61
N PRO A 138 3.84 5.54 -27.28
CA PRO A 138 4.72 5.16 -26.16
C PRO A 138 3.96 5.12 -24.84
N SER A 139 4.30 4.15 -24.00
CA SER A 139 3.79 4.02 -22.65
C SER A 139 4.96 3.95 -21.67
N LYS A 140 4.85 4.72 -20.58
CA LYS A 140 5.78 4.69 -19.45
C LYS A 140 4.96 4.60 -18.18
N ILE A 141 5.00 3.44 -17.51
CA ILE A 141 4.28 3.18 -16.28
C ILE A 141 5.30 3.11 -15.14
N PRO A 142 5.16 3.94 -14.11
CA PRO A 142 5.98 3.83 -12.89
C PRO A 142 5.84 2.44 -12.27
N PHE A 143 6.97 1.84 -11.87
CA PHE A 143 6.99 0.50 -11.30
C PHE A 143 8.12 0.36 -10.28
N GLY A 144 7.79 0.40 -9.00
CA GLY A 144 8.77 0.49 -7.93
C GLY A 144 9.66 1.73 -8.09
N THR A 145 10.97 1.56 -7.97
CA THR A 145 11.96 2.65 -8.15
C THR A 145 12.25 3.01 -9.62
N ARG A 146 11.60 2.35 -10.57
CA ARG A 146 11.83 2.52 -12.01
C ARG A 146 10.51 2.63 -12.77
N SER A 147 10.55 2.46 -14.08
CA SER A 147 9.38 2.40 -14.93
C SER A 147 9.49 1.24 -15.90
N VAL A 148 8.38 0.57 -16.18
CA VAL A 148 8.23 -0.26 -17.36
C VAL A 148 7.91 0.63 -18.54
N ARG A 149 8.49 0.32 -19.70
CA ARG A 149 8.28 1.07 -20.93
C ARG A 149 7.80 0.14 -22.02
N GLY A 150 6.86 0.64 -22.81
CA GLY A 150 6.26 -0.15 -23.87
C GLY A 150 5.49 0.69 -24.87
N LEU A 151 4.55 0.04 -25.51
CA LEU A 151 3.64 0.64 -26.48
C LEU A 151 2.21 0.29 -26.10
N PHE A 152 1.29 1.24 -26.23
CA PHE A 152 -0.13 0.95 -26.10
C PHE A 152 -0.62 0.09 -27.28
N SER A 153 -1.38 -0.92 -26.93
CA SER A 153 -2.07 -1.84 -27.84
C SER A 153 -3.49 -2.05 -27.35
N GLN A 154 -4.36 -2.54 -28.20
CA GLN A 154 -5.74 -2.84 -27.87
C GLN A 154 -6.06 -4.27 -28.28
N ASP A 155 -6.71 -5.02 -27.39
CA ASP A 155 -7.19 -6.38 -27.67
C ASP A 155 -8.32 -6.77 -26.72
N ASN A 156 -8.92 -7.93 -26.93
CA ASN A 156 -9.87 -8.51 -25.99
C ASN A 156 -9.15 -9.08 -24.79
N VAL A 157 -9.69 -8.83 -23.59
CA VAL A 157 -9.12 -9.35 -22.32
C VAL A 157 -10.14 -10.25 -21.63
N LYS A 158 -9.75 -11.50 -21.40
CA LYS A 158 -10.55 -12.49 -20.66
C LYS A 158 -10.18 -12.47 -19.19
N VAL A 159 -11.16 -12.18 -18.33
CA VAL A 159 -11.03 -12.21 -16.88
C VAL A 159 -12.09 -13.19 -16.34
N GLY A 160 -11.65 -14.30 -15.77
CA GLY A 160 -12.55 -15.38 -15.40
C GLY A 160 -13.33 -15.95 -16.59
N SER A 161 -14.64 -15.96 -16.50
CA SER A 161 -15.54 -16.41 -17.58
C SER A 161 -15.86 -15.32 -18.60
N SER A 162 -15.56 -14.06 -18.33
CA SER A 162 -16.00 -12.92 -19.11
C SER A 162 -14.91 -12.37 -20.02
N VAL A 163 -15.31 -11.75 -21.13
CA VAL A 163 -14.43 -11.09 -22.11
C VAL A 163 -14.73 -9.59 -22.12
N ILE A 164 -13.72 -8.80 -21.86
CA ILE A 164 -13.73 -7.34 -21.98
C ILE A 164 -13.20 -7.02 -23.38
N ASN A 165 -14.05 -6.44 -24.22
CA ASN A 165 -13.69 -6.14 -25.59
C ASN A 165 -12.87 -4.85 -25.68
N GLN A 166 -11.94 -4.80 -26.64
CA GLN A 166 -11.20 -3.59 -27.00
C GLN A 166 -10.51 -2.92 -25.81
N GLN A 167 -9.93 -3.70 -24.89
CA GLN A 167 -9.17 -3.17 -23.77
C GLN A 167 -7.82 -2.65 -24.24
N VAL A 168 -7.52 -1.41 -23.88
CA VAL A 168 -6.18 -0.83 -24.06
C VAL A 168 -5.26 -1.33 -22.96
N PHE A 169 -4.08 -1.79 -23.34
CA PHE A 169 -3.05 -2.27 -22.41
C PHE A 169 -1.64 -1.90 -22.92
N THR A 170 -0.64 -2.03 -22.07
CA THR A 170 0.75 -1.79 -22.46
C THR A 170 1.45 -3.10 -22.80
N GLU A 171 1.91 -3.22 -24.04
CA GLU A 171 2.92 -4.20 -24.43
C GLU A 171 4.28 -3.71 -23.96
N VAL A 172 4.85 -4.29 -22.90
CA VAL A 172 6.14 -3.89 -22.35
C VAL A 172 7.27 -4.38 -23.23
N THR A 173 8.12 -3.45 -23.69
CA THR A 173 9.29 -3.73 -24.54
C THR A 173 10.61 -3.55 -23.79
N ARG A 174 10.59 -2.89 -22.65
CA ARG A 174 11.73 -2.71 -21.73
C ARG A 174 11.26 -2.77 -20.28
N GLU A 175 11.83 -3.67 -19.53
CA GLU A 175 11.62 -3.81 -18.08
C GLU A 175 12.89 -3.43 -17.33
N GLY A 176 12.72 -2.92 -16.10
CA GLY A 176 13.83 -2.72 -15.18
C GLY A 176 14.42 -4.09 -14.79
N PHE A 177 15.68 -4.30 -15.10
CA PHE A 177 16.40 -5.57 -15.18
C PHE A 177 16.23 -6.53 -13.98
N PHE A 178 16.10 -6.03 -12.75
CA PHE A 178 16.14 -6.88 -11.55
C PHE A 178 14.78 -7.14 -10.90
N THR A 179 13.83 -6.25 -11.07
CA THR A 179 12.54 -6.33 -10.36
C THR A 179 11.71 -7.54 -10.82
N PHE A 180 11.83 -7.90 -12.10
CA PHE A 180 11.10 -9.00 -12.71
C PHE A 180 11.81 -10.36 -12.70
N LEU A 181 13.14 -10.40 -12.53
CA LEU A 181 13.89 -11.66 -12.56
C LEU A 181 13.41 -12.69 -11.54
N SER A 182 12.91 -12.25 -10.41
CA SER A 182 12.39 -13.11 -9.33
C SER A 182 10.88 -13.15 -9.23
N ALA A 183 10.16 -12.34 -10.01
CA ALA A 183 8.69 -12.35 -10.03
C ALA A 183 8.18 -13.67 -10.63
N ARG A 184 7.10 -14.21 -10.07
CA ARG A 184 6.41 -15.39 -10.60
C ARG A 184 5.10 -15.03 -11.28
N TYR A 185 4.95 -13.78 -11.67
CA TYR A 185 3.83 -13.26 -12.43
C TYR A 185 4.37 -12.50 -13.65
N ASP A 186 3.58 -12.45 -14.71
CA ASP A 186 3.99 -11.89 -16.00
C ASP A 186 3.69 -10.39 -16.09
N GLY A 187 2.69 -9.89 -15.36
CA GLY A 187 2.26 -8.51 -15.49
C GLY A 187 1.36 -8.04 -14.34
N VAL A 188 0.75 -6.89 -14.52
CA VAL A 188 -0.15 -6.28 -13.54
C VAL A 188 -1.46 -5.87 -14.23
N LEU A 189 -2.58 -6.14 -13.56
CA LEU A 189 -3.91 -5.61 -13.87
C LEU A 189 -4.27 -4.59 -12.80
N GLY A 190 -4.20 -3.30 -13.16
CA GLY A 190 -4.52 -2.22 -12.24
C GLY A 190 -6.02 -2.10 -11.98
N LEU A 191 -6.40 -1.93 -10.70
CA LEU A 191 -7.76 -1.75 -10.20
C LEU A 191 -7.96 -0.36 -9.56
N GLY A 192 -7.00 0.54 -9.72
CA GLY A 192 -7.07 1.93 -9.26
C GLY A 192 -7.92 2.81 -10.17
N PHE A 193 -7.95 4.10 -9.85
CA PHE A 193 -8.73 5.09 -10.58
C PHE A 193 -8.05 5.53 -11.88
N GLN A 194 -8.84 5.92 -12.89
CA GLN A 194 -8.35 6.34 -14.19
C GLN A 194 -7.40 7.56 -14.13
N ASP A 195 -7.55 8.41 -13.11
CA ASP A 195 -6.73 9.61 -12.94
C ASP A 195 -5.23 9.33 -12.76
N VAL A 196 -4.88 8.15 -12.25
CA VAL A 196 -3.49 7.70 -12.08
C VAL A 196 -3.03 6.72 -13.16
N ALA A 197 -3.87 6.41 -14.15
CA ALA A 197 -3.47 5.64 -15.31
C ALA A 197 -2.52 6.44 -16.21
N ALA A 198 -1.46 5.81 -16.70
CA ALA A 198 -0.60 6.40 -17.71
C ALA A 198 -1.42 6.79 -18.94
N GLU A 199 -1.24 8.02 -19.44
CA GLU A 199 -2.04 8.61 -20.53
C GLU A 199 -3.56 8.56 -20.29
N ARG A 200 -4.00 8.39 -19.04
CA ARG A 200 -5.42 8.28 -18.65
C ARG A 200 -6.20 7.22 -19.44
N VAL A 201 -5.53 6.14 -19.87
CA VAL A 201 -6.21 5.02 -20.54
C VAL A 201 -7.24 4.40 -19.59
N THR A 202 -8.34 3.90 -20.17
CA THR A 202 -9.44 3.33 -19.41
C THR A 202 -8.99 2.02 -18.74
N PRO A 203 -9.02 1.92 -17.38
CA PRO A 203 -8.71 0.69 -16.67
C PRO A 203 -9.66 -0.45 -17.00
N VAL A 204 -9.21 -1.70 -16.79
CA VAL A 204 -10.02 -2.91 -17.04
C VAL A 204 -11.34 -2.88 -16.27
N TRP A 205 -11.30 -2.49 -15.01
CA TRP A 205 -12.47 -2.35 -14.15
C TRP A 205 -13.52 -1.40 -14.72
N TYR A 206 -13.10 -0.23 -15.23
CA TYR A 206 -14.01 0.74 -15.87
C TYR A 206 -14.68 0.14 -17.11
N ASN A 207 -13.93 -0.59 -17.95
CA ASN A 207 -14.48 -1.25 -19.11
C ASN A 207 -15.46 -2.37 -18.76
N MET A 208 -15.24 -3.08 -17.65
CA MET A 208 -16.24 -4.05 -17.14
C MET A 208 -17.59 -3.38 -16.85
N LEU A 209 -17.56 -2.18 -16.25
CA LEU A 209 -18.77 -1.40 -15.96
C LEU A 209 -19.39 -0.82 -17.24
N LEU A 210 -18.58 -0.19 -18.10
CA LEU A 210 -19.04 0.42 -19.35
C LEU A 210 -19.70 -0.59 -20.29
N GLN A 211 -19.15 -1.81 -20.35
CA GLN A 211 -19.69 -2.92 -21.15
C GLN A 211 -20.78 -3.72 -20.44
N ARG A 212 -21.18 -3.30 -19.22
CA ARG A 212 -22.20 -3.98 -18.40
C ARG A 212 -21.89 -5.46 -18.14
N ILE A 213 -20.61 -5.81 -18.10
CA ILE A 213 -20.16 -7.16 -17.76
C ILE A 213 -20.47 -7.45 -16.28
N VAL A 214 -20.31 -6.42 -15.44
CA VAL A 214 -20.80 -6.38 -14.06
C VAL A 214 -21.80 -5.23 -13.91
N THR A 215 -22.82 -5.40 -13.07
CA THR A 215 -23.90 -4.43 -12.90
C THR A 215 -23.72 -3.58 -11.65
N GLN A 216 -23.16 -4.15 -10.60
CA GLN A 216 -22.85 -3.42 -9.36
C GLN A 216 -21.44 -2.84 -9.43
N PRO A 217 -21.25 -1.54 -9.20
CA PRO A 217 -19.96 -0.89 -9.28
C PRO A 217 -19.11 -1.12 -8.01
N ILE A 218 -19.00 -2.39 -7.60
CA ILE A 218 -18.22 -2.84 -6.46
C ILE A 218 -17.35 -4.04 -6.87
N PHE A 219 -16.22 -4.22 -6.21
CA PHE A 219 -15.51 -5.48 -6.16
C PHE A 219 -15.05 -5.75 -4.73
N SER A 220 -14.89 -7.01 -4.38
CA SER A 220 -14.46 -7.40 -3.03
C SER A 220 -13.28 -8.35 -3.07
N LEU A 221 -12.45 -8.28 -2.03
CA LEU A 221 -11.27 -9.09 -1.86
C LEU A 221 -11.36 -9.89 -0.56
N TRP A 222 -11.09 -11.17 -0.68
CA TRP A 222 -10.83 -12.07 0.44
C TRP A 222 -9.49 -12.76 0.24
N LEU A 223 -8.62 -12.73 1.25
CA LEU A 223 -7.34 -13.45 1.25
C LEU A 223 -7.39 -14.60 2.26
N ASN A 224 -7.11 -15.80 1.77
CA ASN A 224 -7.18 -17.01 2.59
C ASN A 224 -6.00 -17.08 3.57
N ARG A 225 -6.31 -17.17 4.86
CA ARG A 225 -5.31 -17.27 5.92
C ARG A 225 -4.67 -18.66 6.02
N ASN A 226 -5.34 -19.72 5.52
CA ASN A 226 -4.82 -21.08 5.59
C ASN A 226 -3.64 -21.26 4.61
N PRO A 227 -2.39 -21.42 5.09
CA PRO A 227 -1.22 -21.54 4.23
C PRO A 227 -1.20 -22.85 3.41
N LYS A 228 -1.96 -23.85 3.82
CA LYS A 228 -2.06 -25.16 3.14
C LYS A 228 -3.12 -25.19 2.05
N SER A 229 -3.95 -24.15 1.94
CA SER A 229 -4.98 -24.08 0.90
C SER A 229 -4.35 -23.81 -0.47
N ARG A 230 -4.84 -24.49 -1.50
CA ARG A 230 -4.49 -24.20 -2.91
C ARG A 230 -5.07 -22.87 -3.39
N LEU A 231 -6.22 -22.48 -2.82
CA LEU A 231 -6.86 -21.18 -3.08
C LEU A 231 -6.25 -20.17 -2.12
N GLY A 232 -5.49 -19.21 -2.65
CA GLY A 232 -4.85 -18.16 -1.88
C GLY A 232 -5.81 -17.05 -1.46
N GLY A 233 -6.90 -16.87 -2.19
CA GLY A 233 -7.90 -15.84 -1.96
C GLY A 233 -8.84 -15.73 -3.15
N GLU A 234 -9.67 -14.69 -3.15
CA GLU A 234 -10.65 -14.45 -4.20
C GLU A 234 -10.88 -12.96 -4.40
N ILE A 235 -11.02 -12.55 -5.65
CA ILE A 235 -11.61 -11.26 -6.02
C ILE A 235 -12.98 -11.55 -6.66
N LEU A 236 -14.02 -10.88 -6.17
CA LEU A 236 -15.37 -10.96 -6.70
C LEU A 236 -15.76 -9.59 -7.26
N PHE A 237 -15.90 -9.49 -8.56
CA PHE A 237 -16.39 -8.29 -9.23
C PHE A 237 -17.91 -8.31 -9.30
N GLY A 238 -18.56 -7.18 -9.01
CA GLY A 238 -20.00 -7.01 -9.05
C GLY A 238 -20.74 -7.55 -7.83
N GLY A 239 -20.05 -7.86 -6.73
CA GLY A 239 -20.70 -8.42 -5.54
C GLY A 239 -19.78 -8.61 -4.34
N VAL A 240 -20.39 -9.20 -3.30
CA VAL A 240 -19.74 -9.58 -2.05
C VAL A 240 -20.18 -11.00 -1.67
N ASP A 241 -19.25 -11.86 -1.28
CA ASP A 241 -19.56 -13.22 -0.80
C ASP A 241 -19.61 -13.25 0.73
N SER A 242 -20.81 -13.46 1.28
CA SER A 242 -21.03 -13.46 2.73
C SER A 242 -20.34 -14.62 3.46
N THR A 243 -19.83 -15.61 2.75
CA THR A 243 -19.07 -16.72 3.36
C THR A 243 -17.65 -16.35 3.71
N HIS A 244 -17.15 -15.22 3.20
CA HIS A 244 -15.76 -14.77 3.34
C HIS A 244 -15.54 -13.78 4.51
N PHE A 245 -16.59 -13.38 5.24
CA PHE A 245 -16.44 -12.44 6.36
C PHE A 245 -17.46 -12.71 7.47
N ARG A 246 -17.21 -12.08 8.63
CA ARG A 246 -18.07 -12.11 9.80
C ARG A 246 -18.55 -10.72 10.16
N GLY A 247 -19.80 -10.63 10.63
CA GLY A 247 -20.40 -9.35 11.04
C GLY A 247 -20.75 -8.45 9.86
N GLN A 248 -20.71 -7.15 10.08
CA GLN A 248 -21.02 -6.13 9.09
C GLN A 248 -19.76 -5.33 8.72
N HIS A 249 -19.66 -4.93 7.45
CA HIS A 249 -18.60 -4.03 7.01
C HIS A 249 -18.74 -2.65 7.66
N THR A 250 -17.61 -2.11 8.06
CA THR A 250 -17.48 -0.70 8.41
C THR A 250 -17.05 0.04 7.16
N TYR A 251 -17.90 0.92 6.66
CA TYR A 251 -17.62 1.72 5.47
C TYR A 251 -17.04 3.08 5.84
N VAL A 252 -16.00 3.49 5.11
CA VAL A 252 -15.36 4.80 5.23
C VAL A 252 -15.18 5.42 3.85
N PRO A 253 -15.30 6.76 3.72
CA PRO A 253 -15.16 7.42 2.44
C PRO A 253 -13.75 7.33 1.90
N VAL A 254 -13.61 7.25 0.56
CA VAL A 254 -12.35 7.33 -0.17
C VAL A 254 -12.02 8.79 -0.43
N ALA A 255 -10.78 9.21 -0.16
CA ALA A 255 -10.28 10.51 -0.55
C ALA A 255 -10.17 10.62 -2.08
N GLN A 256 -10.62 11.75 -2.66
CA GLN A 256 -10.65 11.95 -4.12
C GLN A 256 -9.28 12.38 -4.66
N ASN A 257 -8.27 11.52 -4.57
CA ASN A 257 -6.90 11.82 -5.01
C ASN A 257 -6.34 10.79 -6.01
N GLY A 258 -7.21 9.91 -6.54
CA GLY A 258 -6.83 8.92 -7.55
C GLY A 258 -6.37 7.56 -7.01
N TYR A 259 -6.41 7.34 -5.71
CA TYR A 259 -6.10 6.08 -5.04
C TYR A 259 -7.27 5.61 -4.17
N TRP A 260 -7.30 4.33 -3.84
CA TRP A 260 -8.13 3.78 -2.79
C TRP A 260 -7.55 4.18 -1.42
N GLU A 261 -7.59 5.49 -1.16
CA GLU A 261 -7.06 6.13 0.04
C GLU A 261 -8.18 6.49 1.00
N ILE A 262 -7.99 6.14 2.27
CA ILE A 262 -8.88 6.48 3.38
C ILE A 262 -8.11 7.27 4.43
N GLU A 263 -8.84 7.86 5.36
CA GLU A 263 -8.24 8.40 6.58
C GLU A 263 -8.31 7.36 7.69
N ILE A 264 -7.16 7.05 8.30
CA ILE A 264 -7.07 6.25 9.53
C ILE A 264 -6.85 7.14 10.73
N GLY A 265 -7.37 6.72 11.87
CA GLY A 265 -7.10 7.36 13.15
C GLY A 265 -5.82 6.84 13.80
N ASP A 266 -5.83 6.79 15.14
CA ASP A 266 -4.64 6.39 15.89
C ASP A 266 -4.25 4.93 15.65
N VAL A 267 -2.95 4.68 15.78
CA VAL A 267 -2.36 3.33 15.83
C VAL A 267 -2.00 3.04 17.30
N VAL A 268 -2.52 1.92 17.80
CA VAL A 268 -2.38 1.53 19.21
C VAL A 268 -1.53 0.27 19.30
N ILE A 269 -0.52 0.24 20.16
CA ILE A 269 0.37 -0.89 20.43
C ILE A 269 0.00 -1.47 21.78
N GLY A 270 -0.64 -2.66 21.81
CA GLY A 270 -1.25 -3.20 23.00
C GLY A 270 -2.33 -2.24 23.51
N ASN A 271 -2.10 -1.62 24.66
CA ASN A 271 -3.00 -0.61 25.24
C ASN A 271 -2.46 0.83 25.11
N ASN A 272 -1.34 1.03 24.40
CA ASN A 272 -0.67 2.32 24.31
C ASN A 272 -0.91 2.99 22.96
N SER A 273 -1.55 4.15 22.99
CA SER A 273 -1.72 5.04 21.82
C SER A 273 -0.36 5.56 21.35
N THR A 274 -0.09 5.51 20.04
CA THR A 274 1.09 6.14 19.46
C THR A 274 0.92 7.65 19.32
N GLY A 275 -0.30 8.12 19.13
CA GLY A 275 -0.67 9.54 19.09
C GLY A 275 -0.36 10.28 17.78
N LEU A 276 0.36 9.66 16.82
CA LEU A 276 0.72 10.34 15.56
C LEU A 276 -0.46 10.58 14.65
N CYS A 277 -1.36 9.59 14.52
CA CYS A 277 -2.52 9.65 13.64
C CYS A 277 -3.81 10.08 14.33
N LYS A 278 -3.76 10.68 15.54
CA LYS A 278 -4.96 11.19 16.24
C LYS A 278 -5.73 12.26 15.45
N GLY A 279 -5.04 13.03 14.62
CA GLY A 279 -5.63 14.03 13.71
C GLY A 279 -5.96 13.52 12.32
N GLY A 280 -5.93 12.20 12.10
CA GLY A 280 -6.08 11.57 10.80
C GLY A 280 -4.75 11.40 10.06
N CYS A 281 -4.54 10.21 9.50
CA CYS A 281 -3.43 9.93 8.57
C CYS A 281 -3.99 9.29 7.30
N PRO A 282 -3.49 9.65 6.10
CA PRO A 282 -3.86 8.97 4.87
C PRO A 282 -3.33 7.53 4.88
N ALA A 283 -4.14 6.61 4.36
CA ALA A 283 -3.81 5.21 4.20
C ALA A 283 -4.33 4.68 2.87
N ILE A 284 -3.44 4.16 2.03
CA ILE A 284 -3.79 3.52 0.76
C ILE A 284 -4.04 2.04 1.02
N VAL A 285 -5.16 1.50 0.54
CA VAL A 285 -5.48 0.07 0.57
C VAL A 285 -4.95 -0.56 -0.71
N ASP A 286 -3.89 -1.38 -0.57
CA ASP A 286 -3.07 -1.83 -1.69
C ASP A 286 -2.93 -3.34 -1.76
N THR A 287 -3.61 -3.96 -2.71
CA THR A 287 -3.54 -5.40 -2.98
C THR A 287 -2.24 -5.84 -3.69
N GLY A 288 -1.44 -4.89 -4.15
CA GLY A 288 -0.12 -5.11 -4.75
C GLY A 288 1.04 -5.05 -3.74
N THR A 289 0.76 -4.81 -2.45
CA THR A 289 1.77 -4.73 -1.39
C THR A 289 1.53 -5.80 -0.33
N SER A 290 2.56 -6.59 0.00
CA SER A 290 2.44 -7.70 0.97
C SER A 290 2.49 -7.27 2.42
N PHE A 291 3.15 -6.16 2.72
CA PHE A 291 3.40 -5.67 4.07
C PHE A 291 2.47 -4.52 4.43
N LEU A 292 2.37 -4.24 5.73
CA LEU A 292 1.81 -3.02 6.21
C LEU A 292 2.94 -1.98 6.29
N ALA A 293 2.88 -0.94 5.45
CA ALA A 293 3.89 0.10 5.43
C ALA A 293 3.40 1.36 6.15
N GLY A 294 4.30 2.04 6.87
CA GLY A 294 3.95 3.25 7.60
C GLY A 294 5.18 4.07 8.03
N PRO A 295 4.95 5.21 8.68
CA PRO A 295 6.02 6.12 9.05
C PRO A 295 7.07 5.46 9.95
N THR A 296 8.34 5.69 9.65
CA THR A 296 9.48 5.18 10.43
C THR A 296 9.33 5.47 11.92
N THR A 297 8.83 6.65 12.27
CA THR A 297 8.59 7.07 13.65
C THR A 297 7.72 6.09 14.44
N ILE A 298 6.60 5.63 13.86
CA ILE A 298 5.70 4.67 14.53
C ILE A 298 6.24 3.24 14.40
N LEU A 299 6.77 2.88 13.24
CA LEU A 299 7.29 1.54 13.05
C LEU A 299 8.49 1.23 13.94
N THR A 300 9.28 2.24 14.32
CA THR A 300 10.32 2.08 15.34
C THR A 300 9.71 1.70 16.71
N GLN A 301 8.61 2.33 17.11
CA GLN A 301 7.89 1.98 18.34
C GLN A 301 7.28 0.57 18.26
N ILE A 302 6.70 0.21 17.11
CA ILE A 302 6.17 -1.15 16.88
C ILE A 302 7.30 -2.16 16.97
N ASN A 303 8.42 -1.97 16.26
CA ASN A 303 9.58 -2.85 16.28
C ASN A 303 10.14 -3.04 17.70
N HIS A 304 10.22 -1.95 18.48
CA HIS A 304 10.62 -2.02 19.88
C HIS A 304 9.65 -2.90 20.70
N ALA A 305 8.35 -2.67 20.56
CA ALA A 305 7.32 -3.36 21.34
C ALA A 305 7.20 -4.86 20.98
N ILE A 306 7.41 -5.24 19.71
CA ILE A 306 7.33 -6.64 19.25
C ILE A 306 8.69 -7.36 19.32
N GLY A 307 9.76 -6.69 19.78
CA GLY A 307 11.10 -7.27 19.86
C GLY A 307 11.75 -7.54 18.50
N ALA A 308 11.31 -6.85 17.43
CA ALA A 308 11.91 -7.01 16.12
C ALA A 308 13.37 -6.52 16.09
N GLU A 309 14.19 -7.15 15.26
CA GLU A 309 15.55 -6.68 15.00
C GLU A 309 15.48 -5.30 14.35
N GLY A 310 16.27 -4.37 14.90
CA GLY A 310 16.38 -3.02 14.40
C GLY A 310 17.77 -2.68 13.91
N PHE A 311 17.86 -1.55 13.25
CA PHE A 311 19.11 -0.90 12.87
C PHE A 311 19.49 0.14 13.94
N VAL A 312 20.75 0.08 14.39
CA VAL A 312 21.31 1.08 15.31
C VAL A 312 21.72 2.32 14.51
N SER A 313 20.97 3.42 14.64
CA SER A 313 21.33 4.68 14.00
C SER A 313 22.27 5.50 14.88
N LYS A 314 23.47 5.74 14.36
CA LYS A 314 24.45 6.64 14.98
C LYS A 314 23.95 8.09 14.93
N GLU A 315 23.30 8.49 13.85
CA GLU A 315 22.74 9.81 13.63
C GLU A 315 21.63 10.09 14.64
N CYS A 316 20.70 9.17 14.84
CA CYS A 316 19.66 9.27 15.88
C CYS A 316 20.28 9.44 17.27
N LYS A 317 21.25 8.59 17.63
CA LYS A 317 21.96 8.69 18.91
C LYS A 317 22.73 10.01 19.07
N THR A 318 23.33 10.51 18.00
CA THR A 318 24.05 11.80 18.01
C THR A 318 23.08 12.96 18.23
N VAL A 319 21.96 13.01 17.52
CA VAL A 319 20.93 14.02 17.74
C VAL A 319 20.41 13.97 19.17
N PHE A 320 20.08 12.77 19.64
CA PHE A 320 19.58 12.59 20.99
C PHE A 320 20.60 12.98 22.07
N SER A 321 21.85 12.56 21.97
CA SER A 321 22.89 12.87 22.96
C SER A 321 23.23 14.35 23.01
N ASN A 322 23.25 15.04 21.88
CA ASN A 322 23.64 16.45 21.80
C ASN A 322 22.49 17.41 22.12
N TYR A 323 21.27 17.07 21.74
CA TYR A 323 20.13 17.98 21.79
C TYR A 323 18.96 17.48 22.65
N GLY A 324 19.00 16.25 23.17
CA GLY A 324 17.89 15.65 23.94
C GLY A 324 17.46 16.50 25.13
N ASN A 325 18.38 17.10 25.87
CA ASN A 325 18.05 18.00 26.97
C ASN A 325 17.32 19.26 26.50
N MET A 326 17.78 19.87 25.41
CA MET A 326 17.15 21.06 24.86
C MET A 326 15.75 20.75 24.29
N ILE A 327 15.58 19.60 23.66
CA ILE A 327 14.28 19.12 23.18
C ILE A 327 13.32 18.96 24.34
N TRP A 328 13.75 18.28 25.40
CA TRP A 328 12.93 18.04 26.60
C TRP A 328 12.50 19.37 27.26
N GLU A 329 13.42 20.28 27.49
CA GLU A 329 13.14 21.58 28.13
C GLU A 329 12.17 22.41 27.31
N ASN A 330 12.31 22.40 25.96
CA ASN A 330 11.36 23.09 25.08
C ASN A 330 9.96 22.43 25.10
N LEU A 331 9.87 21.11 25.17
CA LEU A 331 8.59 20.40 25.31
C LEU A 331 7.91 20.72 26.65
N VAL A 332 8.63 20.66 27.75
CA VAL A 332 8.12 20.99 29.09
C VAL A 332 7.68 22.45 29.19
N SER A 333 8.37 23.37 28.51
CA SER A 333 7.98 24.78 28.45
C SER A 333 6.74 25.04 27.57
N GLY A 334 6.15 23.99 26.96
CA GLY A 334 4.94 24.11 26.12
C GLY A 334 5.19 24.57 24.70
N LEU A 335 6.45 24.56 24.22
CA LEU A 335 6.72 24.87 22.82
C LEU A 335 6.12 23.77 21.90
N GLN A 336 5.51 24.21 20.81
CA GLN A 336 4.93 23.28 19.85
C GLN A 336 6.01 22.39 19.22
N PRO A 337 5.82 21.06 19.16
CA PRO A 337 6.81 20.08 18.70
C PRO A 337 7.38 20.42 17.31
N GLU A 338 6.56 20.90 16.40
CA GLU A 338 6.92 21.23 15.00
C GLU A 338 7.93 22.42 14.92
N ARG A 339 8.04 23.20 15.98
CA ARG A 339 8.95 24.36 16.05
C ARG A 339 10.26 24.05 16.75
N ILE A 340 10.36 22.96 17.50
CA ILE A 340 11.52 22.67 18.34
C ILE A 340 12.78 22.48 17.50
N CYS A 341 12.75 21.61 16.49
CA CYS A 341 13.92 21.30 15.65
C CYS A 341 14.41 22.49 14.84
N HIS A 342 13.50 23.40 14.45
CA HIS A 342 13.88 24.69 13.85
C HIS A 342 14.50 25.63 14.85
N ARG A 343 13.94 25.72 16.06
CA ARG A 343 14.45 26.61 17.12
C ARG A 343 15.85 26.24 17.59
N ILE A 344 16.15 24.95 17.67
CA ILE A 344 17.49 24.47 18.07
C ILE A 344 18.48 24.39 16.90
N GLY A 345 18.07 24.83 15.69
CA GLY A 345 18.94 24.99 14.53
C GLY A 345 19.29 23.72 13.77
N ILE A 346 18.56 22.60 14.00
CA ILE A 346 18.79 21.34 13.27
C ILE A 346 18.03 21.32 11.94
N CYS A 347 16.81 21.90 11.90
CA CYS A 347 15.99 22.00 10.70
C CYS A 347 16.03 23.44 10.16
N THR A 348 16.32 23.61 8.87
CA THR A 348 16.36 24.92 8.19
C THR A 348 15.06 25.17 7.40
N ARG A 349 14.60 26.43 7.37
CA ARG A 349 13.58 26.87 6.40
C ARG A 349 14.28 27.27 5.11
N ASN A 350 14.05 26.55 4.03
CA ASN A 350 14.53 26.88 2.67
C ASN A 350 16.05 27.00 2.46
N GLY A 351 16.88 26.14 3.06
CA GLY A 351 18.29 26.03 2.65
C GLY A 351 19.18 27.25 2.83
N THR A 352 18.74 28.29 3.54
CA THR A 352 19.55 29.46 3.85
C THR A 352 19.71 29.63 5.36
N PHE A 353 20.94 29.50 5.84
CA PHE A 353 21.33 29.82 7.21
C PHE A 353 21.12 31.30 7.45
N ASP A 354 20.12 31.68 8.25
CA ASP A 354 20.05 33.01 8.84
C ASP A 354 20.67 32.97 10.24
N VAL A 355 21.94 33.31 10.32
CA VAL A 355 22.77 33.30 11.55
C VAL A 355 22.45 34.48 12.47
N SER A 356 21.49 35.35 12.14
CA SER A 356 21.34 36.66 12.79
C SER A 356 20.69 36.65 14.18
N HIS A 357 20.26 35.51 14.74
CA HIS A 357 19.64 35.46 16.07
C HIS A 357 20.04 34.25 16.94
N VAL A 358 21.27 33.77 16.81
CA VAL A 358 21.84 32.80 17.78
C VAL A 358 22.70 33.61 18.76
N GLU A 359 22.24 33.71 20.01
CA GLU A 359 23.01 34.37 21.06
C GLU A 359 24.44 33.82 21.15
N GLU A 360 25.41 34.71 21.32
CA GLU A 360 26.87 34.52 21.34
C GLU A 360 27.41 33.36 22.22
N LYS A 361 26.57 32.71 23.05
CA LYS A 361 26.95 31.58 23.93
C LYS A 361 27.01 30.21 23.24
N MET A 362 26.50 30.05 22.01
CA MET A 362 26.53 28.80 21.28
C MET A 362 27.75 28.61 20.37
N VAL A 363 28.43 29.67 19.99
CA VAL A 363 29.57 29.62 19.05
C VAL A 363 30.79 28.93 19.63
N ALA A 364 30.98 28.93 20.95
CA ALA A 364 32.13 28.30 21.62
C ALA A 364 32.09 26.78 21.70
N ARG A 365 30.93 26.11 21.49
CA ARG A 365 30.80 24.63 21.47
C ARG A 365 30.77 24.01 20.08
N SER A 366 30.55 24.79 19.06
CA SER A 366 30.46 24.34 17.65
C SER A 366 31.80 23.96 17.01
N SER A 367 32.93 24.29 17.60
CA SER A 367 34.27 24.07 17.03
C SER A 367 34.81 22.61 17.15
N LYS A 368 34.04 21.69 17.71
CA LYS A 368 34.39 20.25 17.82
C LYS A 368 33.47 19.30 17.05
N LEU A 369 32.55 19.82 16.23
CA LEU A 369 31.82 18.96 15.30
C LEU A 369 32.71 18.68 14.10
N GLU A 370 33.30 17.48 14.05
CA GLU A 370 33.81 16.91 12.80
C GLU A 370 32.72 17.06 11.74
N LYS A 371 33.09 17.60 10.59
CA LYS A 371 32.19 17.77 9.43
C LYS A 371 31.51 16.43 9.11
N LEU A 372 30.27 16.25 9.60
CA LEU A 372 29.41 15.21 9.07
C LEU A 372 29.15 15.50 7.58
N PRO A 373 29.06 14.44 6.74
CA PRO A 373 28.72 14.62 5.32
C PRO A 373 27.42 15.40 5.18
N ASN A 374 27.29 16.21 4.14
CA ASN A 374 26.17 17.11 3.79
C ASN A 374 24.80 16.40 3.65
N ASP A 375 24.26 15.82 4.70
CA ASP A 375 22.89 15.29 4.75
C ASP A 375 22.09 16.00 5.85
N GLU A 376 21.83 17.31 5.62
CA GLU A 376 21.02 18.14 6.53
C GLU A 376 19.59 17.61 6.67
N SER A 377 19.06 16.91 5.66
CA SER A 377 17.70 16.34 5.69
C SER A 377 17.55 15.19 6.68
N GLY A 378 18.56 14.33 6.79
CA GLY A 378 18.55 13.18 7.70
C GLY A 378 18.55 13.58 9.18
N LEU A 379 19.38 14.56 9.56
CA LEU A 379 19.44 15.03 10.95
C LEU A 379 18.15 15.73 11.41
N CYS A 380 17.51 16.47 10.51
CA CYS A 380 16.20 17.09 10.77
C CYS A 380 15.16 16.02 11.07
N SER A 381 15.04 14.98 10.23
CA SER A 381 14.10 13.88 10.44
C SER A 381 14.32 13.15 11.76
N PHE A 382 15.58 12.92 12.15
CA PHE A 382 15.88 12.30 13.46
C PHE A 382 15.54 13.22 14.63
N CYS A 383 15.70 14.54 14.48
CA CYS A 383 15.24 15.50 15.49
C CYS A 383 13.72 15.44 15.65
N GLU A 384 12.98 15.47 14.56
CA GLU A 384 11.52 15.41 14.58
C GLU A 384 11.01 14.11 15.22
N MET A 385 11.63 12.96 14.89
CA MET A 385 11.32 11.68 15.52
C MET A 385 11.60 11.71 17.03
N THR A 386 12.75 12.25 17.45
CA THR A 386 13.13 12.37 18.86
C THR A 386 12.15 13.25 19.63
N VAL A 387 11.78 14.40 19.06
CA VAL A 387 10.75 15.31 19.62
C VAL A 387 9.44 14.57 19.80
N PHE A 388 9.00 13.84 18.77
CA PHE A 388 7.75 13.10 18.82
C PHE A 388 7.77 12.03 19.92
N TRP A 389 8.80 11.20 19.99
CA TRP A 389 8.91 10.14 21.01
C TRP A 389 8.95 10.71 22.44
N MET A 390 9.70 11.80 22.67
CA MET A 390 9.71 12.49 23.96
C MET A 390 8.34 13.08 24.31
N GLN A 391 7.62 13.64 23.33
CA GLN A 391 6.27 14.16 23.55
C GLN A 391 5.30 13.03 23.95
N VAL A 392 5.41 11.86 23.34
CA VAL A 392 4.59 10.69 23.70
C VAL A 392 4.85 10.28 25.15
N GLU A 393 6.12 10.23 25.56
CA GLU A 393 6.47 9.87 26.95
C GLU A 393 6.05 10.97 27.96
N LEU A 394 6.19 12.23 27.58
CA LEU A 394 5.74 13.36 28.42
C LEU A 394 4.22 13.30 28.67
N ARG A 395 3.43 12.90 27.67
CA ARG A 395 1.97 12.72 27.83
C ARG A 395 1.60 11.56 28.74
N LYS A 396 2.49 10.58 28.93
CA LYS A 396 2.32 9.47 29.89
C LYS A 396 2.78 9.84 31.29
N GLU A 397 3.19 11.10 31.51
CA GLU A 397 3.72 11.59 32.79
C GLU A 397 4.93 10.80 33.29
N THR A 398 5.73 10.26 32.39
CA THR A 398 6.97 9.55 32.72
C THR A 398 8.06 10.53 33.15
N THR A 399 9.02 10.05 33.95
CA THR A 399 10.19 10.88 34.32
C THR A 399 11.09 11.12 33.14
N LYS A 400 11.88 12.21 33.18
CA LYS A 400 12.84 12.56 32.15
C LYS A 400 13.81 11.40 31.85
N GLU A 401 14.30 10.75 32.89
CA GLU A 401 15.26 9.63 32.76
C GLU A 401 14.65 8.45 32.01
N LYS A 402 13.40 8.07 32.32
CA LYS A 402 12.68 7.01 31.64
C LYS A 402 12.39 7.36 30.17
N ALA A 403 12.00 8.60 29.91
CA ALA A 403 11.79 9.08 28.55
C ALA A 403 13.09 9.04 27.72
N PHE A 404 14.22 9.40 28.37
CA PHE A 404 15.54 9.37 27.71
C PHE A 404 16.01 7.95 27.45
N GLU A 405 15.84 7.04 28.41
CA GLU A 405 16.13 5.61 28.23
C GLU A 405 15.33 5.03 27.06
N TYR A 406 14.03 5.30 27.01
CA TYR A 406 13.14 4.84 25.93
C TYR A 406 13.57 5.36 24.56
N VAL A 407 13.84 6.66 24.41
CA VAL A 407 14.30 7.25 23.14
C VAL A 407 15.65 6.64 22.71
N ASN A 408 16.58 6.42 23.65
CA ASN A 408 17.84 5.76 23.33
C ASN A 408 17.63 4.33 22.80
N GLN A 409 16.72 3.56 23.40
CA GLN A 409 16.33 2.23 22.94
C GLN A 409 15.69 2.29 21.54
N LEU A 410 14.86 3.28 21.24
CA LEU A 410 14.27 3.47 19.92
C LEU A 410 15.33 3.75 18.84
N CYS A 411 16.39 4.50 19.13
CA CYS A 411 17.51 4.69 18.20
C CYS A 411 18.25 3.38 17.84
N GLU A 412 18.01 2.28 18.56
CA GLU A 412 18.54 0.93 18.29
C GLU A 412 17.55 0.04 17.54
N LYS A 413 16.31 0.47 17.40
CA LYS A 413 15.19 -0.31 16.85
C LYS A 413 14.59 0.28 15.57
N LEU A 414 15.31 1.19 14.91
CA LEU A 414 14.88 1.72 13.63
C LEU A 414 14.66 0.59 12.61
N PRO A 415 13.60 0.66 11.79
CA PRO A 415 13.41 -0.29 10.70
C PRO A 415 14.63 -0.34 9.79
N ASP A 416 15.07 -1.55 9.39
CA ASP A 416 16.22 -1.69 8.49
C ASP A 416 15.85 -1.12 7.10
N PRO A 417 16.51 -0.05 6.63
CA PRO A 417 16.22 0.55 5.33
C PRO A 417 16.53 -0.39 4.16
N ARG A 418 17.26 -1.49 4.41
CA ARG A 418 17.65 -2.49 3.40
C ARG A 418 16.66 -3.67 3.31
N GLY A 419 15.61 -3.68 4.12
CA GLY A 419 14.65 -4.77 4.11
C GLY A 419 13.84 -4.92 5.38
N LYS A 420 13.46 -6.14 5.68
CA LYS A 420 12.52 -6.51 6.73
C LYS A 420 13.23 -6.91 8.00
N SER A 421 12.66 -6.50 9.13
CA SER A 421 13.17 -6.85 10.45
C SER A 421 12.83 -8.30 10.79
N TYR A 422 13.80 -9.08 11.24
CA TYR A 422 13.56 -10.39 11.83
C TYR A 422 12.93 -10.23 13.22
N ILE A 423 12.11 -11.22 13.58
CA ILE A 423 11.41 -11.27 14.86
C ILE A 423 11.44 -12.70 15.38
N ASN A 424 11.31 -12.87 16.71
CA ASN A 424 11.10 -14.19 17.28
C ASN A 424 9.81 -14.81 16.76
N CYS A 425 9.83 -16.11 16.44
CA CYS A 425 8.66 -16.85 15.99
C CYS A 425 7.65 -17.17 17.10
N ASP A 426 7.98 -16.91 18.38
CA ASP A 426 7.04 -17.02 19.48
C ASP A 426 6.12 -15.81 19.51
N VAL A 427 4.85 -16.05 19.20
CA VAL A 427 3.83 -15.01 19.07
C VAL A 427 3.03 -14.77 20.37
N PHE A 428 3.18 -15.62 21.39
CA PHE A 428 2.28 -15.62 22.55
C PHE A 428 2.42 -14.38 23.45
N SER A 429 3.59 -13.77 23.48
CA SER A 429 3.88 -12.60 24.34
C SER A 429 3.76 -11.25 23.61
N LEU A 430 3.50 -11.27 22.30
CA LEU A 430 3.52 -10.07 21.49
C LEU A 430 2.20 -9.28 21.60
N PRO A 431 2.23 -7.93 21.52
CA PRO A 431 1.04 -7.10 21.61
C PRO A 431 0.21 -7.14 20.32
N HIS A 432 -1.08 -6.91 20.45
CA HIS A 432 -1.92 -6.55 19.31
C HIS A 432 -1.53 -5.17 18.78
N ILE A 433 -1.56 -5.00 17.46
CA ILE A 433 -1.41 -3.70 16.82
C ILE A 433 -2.77 -3.32 16.25
N THR A 434 -3.35 -2.25 16.76
CA THR A 434 -4.71 -1.84 16.39
C THR A 434 -4.68 -0.56 15.58
N ILE A 435 -5.33 -0.57 14.43
CA ILE A 435 -5.52 0.61 13.56
C ILE A 435 -6.96 1.08 13.74
N THR A 436 -7.17 2.37 13.97
CA THR A 436 -8.51 2.94 14.04
C THR A 436 -8.98 3.36 12.65
N ILE A 437 -10.12 2.83 12.19
CA ILE A 437 -10.73 3.18 10.90
C ILE A 437 -12.21 3.49 11.14
N GLY A 438 -12.69 4.67 10.73
CA GLY A 438 -14.08 5.06 10.93
C GLY A 438 -14.51 5.04 12.41
N ASN A 439 -13.62 5.44 13.31
CA ASN A 439 -13.78 5.40 14.77
C ASN A 439 -13.98 3.99 15.36
N LYS A 440 -13.65 2.93 14.61
CA LYS A 440 -13.66 1.55 15.10
C LYS A 440 -12.27 0.96 15.14
N PRO A 441 -11.97 0.10 16.14
CA PRO A 441 -10.68 -0.59 16.22
C PRO A 441 -10.61 -1.76 15.24
N PHE A 442 -9.49 -1.88 14.55
CA PHE A 442 -9.12 -3.00 13.68
C PHE A 442 -7.83 -3.63 14.22
N PRO A 443 -7.94 -4.56 15.18
CA PRO A 443 -6.78 -5.20 15.79
C PRO A 443 -6.15 -6.22 14.83
N LEU A 444 -4.81 -6.21 14.77
CA LEU A 444 -3.99 -7.25 14.17
C LEU A 444 -3.34 -8.05 15.29
N SER A 445 -3.65 -9.34 15.36
CA SER A 445 -3.01 -10.25 16.31
C SER A 445 -1.60 -10.65 15.83
N PRO A 446 -0.73 -11.12 16.74
CA PRO A 446 0.64 -11.50 16.39
C PRO A 446 0.75 -12.51 15.26
N ASP A 447 -0.13 -13.49 15.18
CA ASP A 447 -0.17 -14.47 14.10
C ASP A 447 -0.53 -13.87 12.72
N GLN A 448 -1.12 -12.68 12.70
CA GLN A 448 -1.47 -11.95 11.46
C GLN A 448 -0.32 -11.10 10.94
N TYR A 449 0.52 -10.52 11.83
CA TYR A 449 1.62 -9.66 11.42
C TYR A 449 3.02 -10.32 11.51
N VAL A 450 3.15 -11.49 12.15
CA VAL A 450 4.39 -12.27 12.13
C VAL A 450 4.38 -13.21 10.92
N ILE A 451 5.27 -12.97 9.96
CA ILE A 451 5.34 -13.71 8.70
C ILE A 451 6.39 -14.79 8.82
N ARG A 452 5.96 -16.06 8.74
CA ARG A 452 6.85 -17.21 8.74
C ARG A 452 7.41 -17.44 7.34
N VAL A 453 8.72 -17.61 7.25
CA VAL A 453 9.45 -17.86 6.00
C VAL A 453 10.29 -19.11 6.18
N GLU A 454 10.12 -20.06 5.28
CA GLU A 454 10.90 -21.30 5.28
C GLU A 454 12.28 -21.07 4.59
N ASP A 455 13.35 -21.50 5.22
CA ASP A 455 14.73 -21.49 4.71
C ASP A 455 15.33 -22.90 4.85
N ASN A 456 15.22 -23.70 3.81
CA ASN A 456 15.84 -25.03 3.61
C ASN A 456 15.79 -26.06 4.76
N HIS A 457 15.59 -25.75 6.00
CA HIS A 457 15.38 -26.58 7.19
C HIS A 457 15.13 -25.74 8.44
N ASP A 458 15.06 -24.41 8.30
CA ASP A 458 14.87 -23.50 9.42
C ASP A 458 13.70 -22.54 9.13
N THR A 459 12.83 -22.34 10.11
CA THR A 459 11.74 -21.36 10.01
C THR A 459 12.20 -20.05 10.59
N ARG A 460 12.25 -19.00 9.78
CA ARG A 460 12.52 -17.63 10.22
C ARG A 460 11.24 -16.82 10.22
N CYS A 461 11.13 -15.89 11.16
CA CYS A 461 10.00 -14.99 11.25
C CYS A 461 10.42 -13.55 10.93
N LEU A 462 9.55 -12.87 10.20
CA LEU A 462 9.71 -11.48 9.80
C LEU A 462 8.57 -10.66 10.36
N SER A 463 8.87 -9.42 10.74
CA SER A 463 7.85 -8.43 11.01
C SER A 463 7.06 -8.13 9.74
N GLY A 464 5.74 -8.12 9.83
CA GLY A 464 4.82 -7.73 8.76
C GLY A 464 4.78 -6.23 8.48
N PHE A 465 5.63 -5.45 9.18
CA PHE A 465 5.70 -4.00 9.07
C PHE A 465 6.95 -3.57 8.30
N THR A 466 6.84 -2.50 7.50
CA THR A 466 7.95 -1.93 6.75
C THR A 466 7.90 -0.40 6.75
N ALA A 467 9.05 0.26 6.84
CA ALA A 467 9.11 1.71 6.88
C ALA A 467 8.76 2.34 5.53
N LEU A 468 8.04 3.46 5.64
CA LEU A 468 7.66 4.30 4.52
C LEU A 468 7.61 5.75 4.97
N ASP A 469 8.57 6.54 4.53
CA ASP A 469 8.58 7.98 4.74
C ASP A 469 8.45 8.70 3.39
N VAL A 470 7.38 9.48 3.25
CA VAL A 470 7.08 10.24 2.03
C VAL A 470 7.11 11.73 2.37
N HIS A 471 8.18 12.41 1.99
CA HIS A 471 8.33 13.85 2.17
C HIS A 471 7.82 14.61 0.94
N PRO A 472 7.23 15.79 1.08
CA PRO A 472 6.91 16.60 2.29
C PRO A 472 5.48 16.39 2.80
N ARG A 473 4.86 15.23 2.60
CA ARG A 473 3.45 14.94 2.89
C ARG A 473 3.24 14.48 4.34
N ARG A 474 1.95 14.40 4.71
CA ARG A 474 1.51 13.79 5.98
C ARG A 474 2.00 12.33 6.08
N PRO A 475 2.16 11.79 7.30
CA PRO A 475 2.49 10.38 7.52
C PRO A 475 1.55 9.47 6.69
N LEU A 476 2.10 8.74 5.72
CA LEU A 476 1.33 7.87 4.82
C LEU A 476 1.43 6.43 5.28
N TRP A 477 0.29 5.72 5.26
CA TRP A 477 0.21 4.28 5.48
C TRP A 477 -0.15 3.56 4.18
N VAL A 478 0.29 2.31 4.07
CA VAL A 478 -0.15 1.38 3.03
C VAL A 478 -0.64 0.10 3.72
N LEU A 479 -1.93 -0.17 3.58
CA LEU A 479 -2.59 -1.36 4.12
C LEU A 479 -2.52 -2.47 3.08
N GLY A 480 -1.45 -3.29 3.15
CA GLY A 480 -1.23 -4.42 2.25
C GLY A 480 -1.77 -5.75 2.77
N ASP A 481 -1.23 -6.88 2.26
CA ASP A 481 -1.73 -8.23 2.56
C ASP A 481 -1.82 -8.56 4.05
N VAL A 482 -0.94 -7.99 4.89
CA VAL A 482 -0.99 -8.16 6.36
C VAL A 482 -2.34 -7.73 6.91
N PHE A 483 -2.84 -6.57 6.46
CA PHE A 483 -4.15 -6.07 6.83
C PHE A 483 -5.28 -6.79 6.07
N LEU A 484 -5.13 -6.95 4.76
CA LEU A 484 -6.15 -7.54 3.88
C LEU A 484 -6.44 -9.01 4.15
N ARG A 485 -5.50 -9.75 4.75
CA ARG A 485 -5.75 -11.12 5.24
C ARG A 485 -6.59 -11.16 6.51
N ALA A 486 -6.47 -10.12 7.33
CA ALA A 486 -7.27 -10.02 8.56
C ALA A 486 -8.69 -9.53 8.26
N TYR A 487 -8.85 -8.71 7.23
CA TYR A 487 -10.12 -8.04 6.93
C TYR A 487 -10.53 -8.20 5.47
N HIS A 488 -11.69 -8.82 5.28
CA HIS A 488 -12.38 -8.82 4.00
C HIS A 488 -12.69 -7.39 3.57
N THR A 489 -12.33 -7.02 2.36
CA THR A 489 -12.38 -5.63 1.90
C THR A 489 -13.32 -5.49 0.71
N VAL A 490 -14.24 -4.53 0.78
CA VAL A 490 -15.13 -4.12 -0.30
C VAL A 490 -14.67 -2.79 -0.86
N PHE A 491 -14.41 -2.75 -2.15
CA PHE A 491 -14.07 -1.56 -2.92
C PHE A 491 -15.34 -1.08 -3.63
N ASP A 492 -16.02 -0.13 -3.02
CA ASP A 492 -17.28 0.43 -3.54
C ASP A 492 -16.99 1.67 -4.39
N PHE A 493 -16.83 1.42 -5.69
CA PHE A 493 -16.56 2.46 -6.67
C PHE A 493 -17.77 3.39 -6.88
N GLY A 494 -18.97 2.84 -6.73
CA GLY A 494 -20.21 3.59 -6.96
C GLY A 494 -20.46 4.67 -5.90
N ASN A 495 -20.12 4.37 -4.65
CA ASN A 495 -20.30 5.28 -3.51
C ASN A 495 -18.99 5.92 -3.04
N LEU A 496 -17.86 5.62 -3.70
CA LEU A 496 -16.51 6.08 -3.33
C LEU A 496 -16.21 5.80 -1.85
N GLN A 497 -16.33 4.54 -1.45
CA GLN A 497 -16.07 4.10 -0.07
C GLN A 497 -15.37 2.74 -0.03
N LEU A 498 -14.68 2.46 1.06
CA LEU A 498 -14.11 1.16 1.39
C LEU A 498 -14.84 0.55 2.58
N GLY A 499 -15.19 -0.73 2.48
CA GLY A 499 -15.83 -1.49 3.55
C GLY A 499 -14.89 -2.57 4.09
N PHE A 500 -14.77 -2.68 5.43
CA PHE A 500 -13.93 -3.67 6.09
C PHE A 500 -14.75 -4.49 7.07
N ALA A 501 -14.62 -5.81 7.02
CA ALA A 501 -15.18 -6.75 8.00
C ALA A 501 -14.15 -7.83 8.34
N GLU A 502 -14.25 -8.46 9.50
CA GLU A 502 -13.36 -9.56 9.88
C GLU A 502 -13.44 -10.69 8.86
N SER A 503 -12.28 -11.16 8.34
CA SER A 503 -12.22 -12.31 7.43
C SER A 503 -12.64 -13.60 8.13
N ALA A 504 -13.43 -14.43 7.42
CA ALA A 504 -13.90 -15.74 7.91
C ALA A 504 -12.76 -16.78 7.93
#